data_bbac3a0d52a9ac348a15596954c6be2c
#
_entry.id   bbac3a0d52a9ac348a15596954c6be2c
#
_cell.length_a   1.000
_cell.length_b   1.000
_cell.length_c   1.000
_cell.angle_alpha   90.00
_cell.angle_beta   90.00
_cell.angle_gamma   90.00
#
_symmetry.space_group_name_H-M   'P 1'
#
loop_
_entity.id
_entity.type
_entity.pdbx_description
1 polymer ?
#
loop_
_entity_poly.entity_id
_entity_poly.type
_entity_poly.pdbx_seq_one_letter_code
_entity_poly.pdbx_strand_id
1 'polypeptide(L)'
;MSPAAQRTPLALGLFGLPSLLLLLLDLTPARGDCNAPERLHFAVLTGDSAAQQSFPEGSEVKYTCRPGYQRNFKFPPTRTCLPDGTWSKANEFCQKKQCPNLGELTNGHIKIENDILFGSTVSFICDEGYVLIGESQSRCEIVEGNKVGWSERLPVCEAIRCDLPPVIDNGQHTGINQDFFTYGSVVRYRCDATYSLIGNEVIHCTTENMKDGIWSDPPPECKVVRCETPLLPNGYIQSLRRSSYTYKETVILECNPGFNMIGKEMISCGANNTWIPDIPQCIKDVKPTTVGATTSTTTTTSSSSSTGGSSSSTGGSSSSTGGSSSSTGGSSSSTSGSSSFANKKENQLITVFLVIPLVIFTQTGSFSFRNWL
;
A
#
# COMPACT_ATOMS: atom_id res chain seq x y z
N MET A 1 -64.48 104.37 -6.45
CA MET A 1 -65.65 103.54 -6.48
C MET A 1 -65.27 102.15 -6.06
N SER A 2 -65.53 101.83 -4.79
CA SER A 2 -65.31 100.48 -4.25
C SER A 2 -66.48 99.62 -4.57
N PRO A 3 -66.28 98.28 -4.58
CA PRO A 3 -67.12 97.47 -3.71
C PRO A 3 -66.27 96.40 -2.91
N ALA A 4 -66.60 96.41 -1.73
CA ALA A 4 -67.07 95.47 -0.77
C ALA A 4 -66.43 94.04 -0.74
N ALA A 5 -65.73 93.81 0.37
CA ALA A 5 -65.30 92.55 0.83
C ALA A 5 -66.48 91.64 1.35
N GLN A 6 -66.65 90.46 0.87
CA GLN A 6 -67.44 89.42 1.50
C GLN A 6 -66.59 88.42 2.25
N ARG A 7 -66.80 88.35 3.53
CA ARG A 7 -66.18 87.34 4.40
C ARG A 7 -67.09 86.05 4.32
N THR A 8 -66.49 84.98 3.98
CA THR A 8 -67.10 83.65 4.14
C THR A 8 -66.55 82.96 5.41
N PRO A 9 -67.43 82.28 6.22
CA PRO A 9 -66.94 81.60 7.45
C PRO A 9 -66.25 80.31 7.18
N LEU A 10 -65.15 80.06 7.94
CA LEU A 10 -64.48 78.77 8.00
C LEU A 10 -65.41 77.71 8.64
N ALA A 11 -65.88 76.80 7.81
CA ALA A 11 -66.50 75.57 8.29
C ALA A 11 -65.32 74.56 8.55
N LEU A 12 -64.97 74.41 9.84
CA LEU A 12 -64.08 73.26 10.24
C LEU A 12 -64.87 71.96 10.04
N GLY A 13 -64.67 71.34 8.90
CA GLY A 13 -65.28 70.06 8.61
C GLY A 13 -64.65 68.91 9.39
N LEU A 14 -65.52 68.29 10.19
CA LEU A 14 -65.32 67.04 10.94
C LEU A 14 -65.10 65.79 10.01
N PHE A 15 -64.35 65.89 8.92
CA PHE A 15 -64.17 64.79 7.97
C PHE A 15 -62.82 64.11 8.11
N GLY A 16 -61.93 64.45 9.10
CA GLY A 16 -60.62 63.88 9.24
C GLY A 16 -60.50 62.55 9.97
N LEU A 17 -61.48 62.22 10.82
CA LEU A 17 -61.38 61.00 11.66
C LEU A 17 -61.73 59.68 10.95
N PRO A 18 -62.75 59.56 10.08
CA PRO A 18 -63.02 58.29 9.41
C PRO A 18 -61.97 57.94 8.34
N SER A 19 -61.32 58.91 7.72
CA SER A 19 -60.23 58.66 6.71
C SER A 19 -58.97 58.12 7.33
N LEU A 20 -58.61 58.59 8.53
CA LEU A 20 -57.45 58.07 9.26
C LEU A 20 -57.70 56.67 9.82
N LEU A 21 -58.94 56.34 10.21
CA LEU A 21 -59.38 55.04 10.68
C LEU A 21 -59.42 53.99 9.54
N LEU A 22 -59.76 54.42 8.32
CA LEU A 22 -59.75 53.60 7.11
C LEU A 22 -58.33 53.34 6.66
N LEU A 23 -57.37 54.24 6.85
CA LEU A 23 -55.90 54.05 6.53
C LEU A 23 -55.19 53.10 7.53
N LEU A 24 -55.76 52.93 8.74
CA LEU A 24 -55.24 52.00 9.75
C LEU A 24 -55.79 50.59 9.60
N LEU A 25 -56.82 50.38 8.78
CA LEU A 25 -57.37 49.02 8.52
C LEU A 25 -56.69 48.29 7.35
N ASP A 26 -55.89 48.96 6.54
CA ASP A 26 -55.17 48.32 5.43
C ASP A 26 -53.72 47.89 5.80
N LEU A 27 -53.34 47.81 7.09
CA LEU A 27 -52.16 47.13 7.58
C LEU A 27 -52.47 45.59 7.70
N THR A 28 -53.01 45.02 6.62
CA THR A 28 -52.92 43.58 6.45
C THR A 28 -51.42 43.28 6.28
N PRO A 29 -50.82 42.39 7.12
CA PRO A 29 -49.47 41.98 6.88
C PRO A 29 -49.42 41.46 5.46
N ALA A 30 -48.51 42.00 4.66
CA ALA A 30 -48.28 41.55 3.30
C ALA A 30 -48.00 40.03 3.40
N ARG A 31 -49.00 39.24 3.03
CA ARG A 31 -48.84 37.79 2.93
C ARG A 31 -47.76 37.54 1.88
N GLY A 32 -46.62 37.09 2.33
CA GLY A 32 -45.50 36.81 1.45
C GLY A 32 -45.70 35.46 0.72
N ASP A 33 -45.96 35.55 -0.59
CA ASP A 33 -45.85 34.35 -1.42
C ASP A 33 -44.42 33.81 -1.39
N CYS A 34 -44.26 32.49 -1.33
CA CYS A 34 -42.97 31.85 -1.46
C CYS A 34 -42.54 31.78 -2.93
N ASN A 35 -41.28 32.05 -3.20
CA ASN A 35 -40.68 31.75 -4.50
C ASN A 35 -40.51 30.23 -4.71
N ALA A 36 -40.16 29.81 -5.94
CA ALA A 36 -39.89 28.41 -6.21
C ALA A 36 -38.92 27.82 -5.15
N PRO A 37 -39.23 26.67 -4.56
CA PRO A 37 -38.37 26.08 -3.54
C PRO A 37 -37.00 25.66 -4.11
N GLU A 38 -35.97 25.75 -3.27
CA GLU A 38 -34.62 25.36 -3.64
C GLU A 38 -34.52 23.88 -4.06
N ARG A 39 -33.63 23.59 -4.96
CA ARG A 39 -33.38 22.22 -5.44
C ARG A 39 -32.73 21.38 -4.36
N LEU A 40 -33.33 20.25 -4.01
CA LEU A 40 -32.77 19.29 -3.08
C LEU A 40 -31.89 18.29 -3.83
N HIS A 41 -30.70 17.98 -3.28
CA HIS A 41 -29.77 17.02 -3.88
C HIS A 41 -30.31 15.59 -3.85
N PHE A 42 -31.16 15.25 -2.88
CA PHE A 42 -31.71 13.91 -2.66
C PHE A 42 -33.14 13.71 -3.21
N ALA A 43 -33.83 14.77 -3.64
CA ALA A 43 -35.21 14.70 -4.07
C ALA A 43 -35.52 15.67 -5.21
N VAL A 44 -36.62 15.43 -5.89
CA VAL A 44 -37.20 16.30 -6.94
C VAL A 44 -38.63 16.62 -6.61
N LEU A 45 -39.08 17.83 -6.96
CA LEU A 45 -40.50 18.24 -6.90
C LEU A 45 -41.34 17.36 -7.83
N THR A 46 -42.55 17.04 -7.38
CA THR A 46 -43.51 16.25 -8.17
C THR A 46 -44.70 17.11 -8.59
N GLY A 47 -45.33 16.71 -9.71
CA GLY A 47 -46.52 17.35 -10.24
C GLY A 47 -46.28 18.74 -10.81
N ASP A 48 -47.38 19.53 -10.91
CA ASP A 48 -47.39 20.85 -11.53
C ASP A 48 -46.56 21.90 -10.76
N SER A 49 -46.27 21.62 -9.50
CA SER A 49 -45.42 22.46 -8.64
C SER A 49 -44.00 22.63 -9.18
N ALA A 50 -43.54 21.74 -10.06
CA ALA A 50 -42.18 21.83 -10.65
C ALA A 50 -42.06 23.00 -11.64
N ALA A 51 -43.14 23.46 -12.23
CA ALA A 51 -43.19 24.57 -13.22
C ALA A 51 -43.63 25.91 -12.60
N GLN A 52 -44.12 25.87 -11.36
CA GLN A 52 -44.68 27.07 -10.70
C GLN A 52 -43.57 27.91 -10.08
N GLN A 53 -43.66 29.23 -10.21
CA GLN A 53 -42.65 30.19 -9.74
C GLN A 53 -43.02 30.88 -8.43
N SER A 54 -44.35 30.96 -8.09
CA SER A 54 -44.85 31.60 -6.89
C SER A 54 -45.93 30.74 -6.24
N PHE A 55 -45.91 30.68 -4.93
CA PHE A 55 -46.73 29.81 -4.11
C PHE A 55 -47.36 30.64 -2.97
N PRO A 56 -48.70 30.72 -2.89
CA PRO A 56 -49.37 31.37 -1.77
C PRO A 56 -48.98 30.77 -0.41
N GLU A 57 -49.08 31.59 0.65
CA GLU A 57 -48.91 31.13 2.02
C GLU A 57 -49.78 29.87 2.30
N GLY A 58 -49.18 28.89 3.00
CA GLY A 58 -49.83 27.62 3.32
C GLY A 58 -49.80 26.59 2.18
N SER A 59 -49.32 26.94 0.98
CA SER A 59 -49.13 25.97 -0.10
C SER A 59 -48.20 24.85 0.31
N GLU A 60 -48.55 23.60 -0.03
CA GLU A 60 -47.75 22.42 0.21
C GLU A 60 -47.22 21.85 -1.10
N VAL A 61 -45.92 21.64 -1.17
CA VAL A 61 -45.24 20.99 -2.30
C VAL A 61 -44.72 19.63 -1.89
N LYS A 62 -44.83 18.65 -2.81
CA LYS A 62 -44.44 17.26 -2.58
C LYS A 62 -43.19 16.89 -3.36
N TYR A 63 -42.39 16.04 -2.75
CA TYR A 63 -41.13 15.56 -3.33
C TYR A 63 -41.13 14.06 -3.52
N THR A 64 -40.35 13.61 -4.53
CA THR A 64 -40.04 12.21 -4.77
C THR A 64 -38.51 12.05 -4.67
N CYS A 65 -38.06 10.95 -4.06
CA CYS A 65 -36.61 10.66 -3.95
C CYS A 65 -36.00 10.44 -5.32
N ARG A 66 -34.79 11.00 -5.51
CA ARG A 66 -33.99 10.77 -6.72
C ARG A 66 -33.54 9.32 -6.81
N PRO A 67 -33.24 8.81 -8.01
CA PRO A 67 -32.56 7.53 -8.17
C PRO A 67 -31.33 7.43 -7.24
N GLY A 68 -31.08 6.26 -6.64
CA GLY A 68 -30.04 6.08 -5.63
C GLY A 68 -30.44 6.42 -4.20
N TYR A 69 -31.64 7.03 -4.01
CA TYR A 69 -32.21 7.33 -2.70
C TYR A 69 -33.46 6.53 -2.46
N GLN A 70 -33.78 6.28 -1.19
CA GLN A 70 -34.97 5.61 -0.73
C GLN A 70 -35.74 6.51 0.26
N ARG A 71 -37.05 6.29 0.34
CA ARG A 71 -37.94 7.02 1.22
C ARG A 71 -37.64 6.73 2.70
N ASN A 72 -37.41 7.77 3.48
CA ASN A 72 -37.39 7.71 4.93
C ASN A 72 -38.78 8.09 5.47
N PHE A 73 -39.53 7.11 5.92
CA PHE A 73 -40.91 7.29 6.37
C PHE A 73 -41.07 8.04 7.70
N LYS A 74 -39.95 8.35 8.39
CA LYS A 74 -39.99 9.15 9.62
C LYS A 74 -40.33 10.61 9.37
N PHE A 75 -40.14 11.10 8.15
CA PHE A 75 -40.36 12.48 7.77
C PHE A 75 -41.30 12.59 6.58
N PRO A 76 -42.27 13.59 6.56
CA PRO A 76 -43.11 13.83 5.41
C PRO A 76 -42.29 14.33 4.21
N PRO A 77 -42.59 13.90 2.97
CA PRO A 77 -41.89 14.34 1.77
C PRO A 77 -42.44 15.68 1.24
N THR A 78 -42.80 16.57 2.14
CA THR A 78 -43.49 17.83 1.81
C THR A 78 -42.79 19.00 2.47
N ARG A 79 -42.96 20.18 1.88
CA ARG A 79 -42.59 21.47 2.47
C ARG A 79 -43.79 22.40 2.33
N THR A 80 -43.98 23.24 3.31
CA THR A 80 -45.07 24.21 3.37
C THR A 80 -44.53 25.63 3.26
N CYS A 81 -45.16 26.48 2.49
CA CYS A 81 -44.86 27.91 2.43
C CYS A 81 -45.31 28.58 3.74
N LEU A 82 -44.40 29.21 4.45
CA LEU A 82 -44.63 29.88 5.73
C LEU A 82 -45.09 31.33 5.51
N PRO A 83 -45.73 31.96 6.53
CA PRO A 83 -46.26 33.34 6.45
C PRO A 83 -45.18 34.40 6.13
N ASP A 84 -43.91 34.09 6.42
CA ASP A 84 -42.77 34.96 6.16
C ASP A 84 -42.23 34.87 4.72
N GLY A 85 -42.90 34.12 3.82
CA GLY A 85 -42.46 33.90 2.45
C GLY A 85 -41.32 32.90 2.31
N THR A 86 -41.01 32.14 3.36
CA THR A 86 -39.97 31.10 3.33
C THR A 86 -40.59 29.72 3.33
N TRP A 87 -39.79 28.72 2.88
CA TRP A 87 -40.21 27.33 2.92
C TRP A 87 -39.84 26.68 4.25
N SER A 88 -40.73 25.85 4.79
CA SER A 88 -40.42 25.02 5.95
C SER A 88 -39.13 24.21 5.70
N LYS A 89 -38.38 23.88 6.78
CA LYS A 89 -37.12 23.14 6.69
C LYS A 89 -37.32 21.81 5.95
N ALA A 90 -36.44 21.53 4.98
CA ALA A 90 -36.39 20.23 4.35
C ALA A 90 -35.76 19.22 5.32
N ASN A 91 -36.58 18.29 5.85
CA ASN A 91 -36.06 17.14 6.57
C ASN A 91 -35.48 16.12 5.60
N GLU A 92 -34.60 15.24 6.07
CA GLU A 92 -34.02 14.16 5.26
C GLU A 92 -35.00 13.01 5.06
N PHE A 93 -36.09 13.29 4.33
CA PHE A 93 -37.12 12.31 3.99
C PHE A 93 -36.69 11.33 2.88
N CYS A 94 -35.53 11.52 2.26
CA CYS A 94 -34.85 10.57 1.38
C CYS A 94 -33.44 10.34 1.90
N GLN A 95 -33.06 9.09 2.03
CA GLN A 95 -31.73 8.67 2.44
C GLN A 95 -31.08 7.85 1.35
N LYS A 96 -29.74 7.88 1.25
CA LYS A 96 -28.98 7.09 0.29
C LYS A 96 -29.30 5.60 0.47
N LYS A 97 -29.44 4.88 -0.63
CA LYS A 97 -29.55 3.42 -0.60
C LYS A 97 -28.18 2.81 -0.30
N GLN A 98 -28.21 1.66 0.34
CA GLN A 98 -27.02 0.87 0.62
C GLN A 98 -26.78 -0.13 -0.51
N CYS A 99 -25.53 -0.21 -0.96
CA CYS A 99 -25.09 -1.25 -1.88
C CYS A 99 -25.01 -2.62 -1.18
N PRO A 100 -25.16 -3.71 -1.92
CA PRO A 100 -25.05 -5.06 -1.36
C PRO A 100 -23.66 -5.30 -0.79
N ASN A 101 -23.57 -6.25 0.16
CA ASN A 101 -22.28 -6.69 0.67
C ASN A 101 -21.47 -7.35 -0.46
N LEU A 102 -20.21 -6.98 -0.59
CA LEU A 102 -19.29 -7.53 -1.58
C LEU A 102 -18.80 -8.96 -1.26
N GLY A 103 -18.96 -9.41 -0.01
CA GLY A 103 -18.36 -10.64 0.48
C GLY A 103 -16.92 -10.42 0.98
N GLU A 104 -16.12 -11.48 0.95
CA GLU A 104 -14.73 -11.47 1.39
C GLU A 104 -13.80 -11.56 0.19
N LEU A 105 -12.72 -10.81 0.21
CA LEU A 105 -11.63 -10.90 -0.75
C LEU A 105 -10.60 -11.89 -0.23
N THR A 106 -10.54 -13.08 -0.84
CA THR A 106 -9.56 -14.11 -0.47
C THR A 106 -8.14 -13.61 -0.75
N ASN A 107 -7.23 -13.79 0.21
CA ASN A 107 -5.84 -13.29 0.17
C ASN A 107 -5.75 -11.78 0.01
N GLY A 108 -6.68 -11.06 0.63
CA GLY A 108 -6.73 -9.62 0.62
C GLY A 108 -7.86 -9.07 1.48
N HIS A 109 -8.07 -7.77 1.42
CA HIS A 109 -9.12 -7.11 2.19
C HIS A 109 -9.75 -5.96 1.40
N ILE A 110 -10.99 -5.65 1.77
CA ILE A 110 -11.76 -4.54 1.21
C ILE A 110 -11.64 -3.35 2.14
N LYS A 111 -11.04 -2.27 1.67
CA LYS A 111 -10.95 -1.01 2.41
C LYS A 111 -12.19 -0.17 2.14
N ILE A 112 -13.01 0.02 3.19
CA ILE A 112 -14.18 0.90 3.19
C ILE A 112 -13.78 2.16 3.95
N GLU A 113 -13.77 3.32 3.28
CA GLU A 113 -13.31 4.57 3.92
C GLU A 113 -14.37 5.19 4.82
N ASN A 114 -15.62 5.18 4.39
CA ASN A 114 -16.72 5.82 5.13
C ASN A 114 -17.92 4.87 5.32
N ASP A 115 -18.55 4.51 4.22
CA ASP A 115 -19.76 3.70 4.19
C ASP A 115 -19.89 2.94 2.86
N ILE A 116 -20.99 2.18 2.71
CA ILE A 116 -21.34 1.45 1.48
C ILE A 116 -22.62 1.98 0.86
N LEU A 117 -22.87 3.28 1.03
CA LEU A 117 -24.06 3.94 0.51
C LEU A 117 -23.85 4.43 -0.94
N PHE A 118 -24.94 4.74 -1.61
CA PHE A 118 -24.92 5.30 -2.96
C PHE A 118 -23.93 6.46 -3.10
N GLY A 119 -22.98 6.33 -4.02
CA GLY A 119 -21.91 7.27 -4.29
C GLY A 119 -20.59 7.00 -3.55
N SER A 120 -20.55 6.05 -2.60
CA SER A 120 -19.32 5.66 -1.91
C SER A 120 -18.46 4.74 -2.79
N THR A 121 -17.15 4.77 -2.56
CA THR A 121 -16.16 3.93 -3.24
C THR A 121 -15.47 3.03 -2.22
N VAL A 122 -15.19 1.81 -2.60
CA VAL A 122 -14.35 0.86 -1.86
C VAL A 122 -13.10 0.55 -2.65
N SER A 123 -12.02 0.22 -1.97
CA SER A 123 -10.74 -0.18 -2.58
C SER A 123 -10.41 -1.63 -2.21
N PHE A 124 -9.87 -2.37 -3.17
CA PHE A 124 -9.44 -3.75 -2.99
C PHE A 124 -7.92 -3.79 -2.85
N ILE A 125 -7.44 -4.46 -1.82
CA ILE A 125 -6.02 -4.55 -1.50
C ILE A 125 -5.69 -6.01 -1.26
N CYS A 126 -4.74 -6.55 -2.03
CA CYS A 126 -4.23 -7.90 -1.80
C CYS A 126 -3.20 -7.92 -0.68
N ASP A 127 -3.10 -9.05 0.00
CA ASP A 127 -2.08 -9.29 1.00
C ASP A 127 -0.70 -9.43 0.34
N GLU A 128 0.35 -9.36 1.14
CA GLU A 128 1.72 -9.49 0.66
C GLU A 128 1.93 -10.83 -0.06
N GLY A 129 2.59 -10.80 -1.21
CA GLY A 129 2.81 -11.98 -2.05
C GLY A 129 1.67 -12.28 -3.02
N TYR A 130 0.65 -11.44 -3.09
CA TYR A 130 -0.47 -11.58 -4.03
C TYR A 130 -0.61 -10.36 -4.92
N VAL A 131 -0.98 -10.60 -6.18
CA VAL A 131 -1.27 -9.57 -7.18
C VAL A 131 -2.77 -9.48 -7.43
N LEU A 132 -3.28 -8.26 -7.54
CA LEU A 132 -4.69 -8.00 -7.80
C LEU A 132 -5.00 -8.16 -9.30
N ILE A 133 -5.92 -9.07 -9.60
CA ILE A 133 -6.45 -9.29 -10.95
C ILE A 133 -7.88 -8.75 -11.00
N GLY A 134 -8.06 -7.67 -11.73
CA GLY A 134 -9.32 -6.92 -11.83
C GLY A 134 -9.14 -5.46 -11.45
N GLU A 135 -10.26 -4.76 -11.25
CA GLU A 135 -10.24 -3.35 -10.86
C GLU A 135 -9.91 -3.19 -9.37
N SER A 136 -9.09 -2.20 -9.06
CA SER A 136 -8.65 -1.92 -7.68
C SER A 136 -9.69 -1.17 -6.85
N GLN A 137 -10.76 -0.68 -7.47
CA GLN A 137 -11.82 0.07 -6.82
C GLN A 137 -13.19 -0.27 -7.41
N SER A 138 -14.23 -0.15 -6.61
CA SER A 138 -15.61 -0.25 -7.07
C SER A 138 -16.45 0.83 -6.41
N ARG A 139 -17.37 1.42 -7.17
CA ARG A 139 -18.26 2.49 -6.71
C ARG A 139 -19.68 1.99 -6.57
N CYS A 140 -20.34 2.41 -5.49
CA CYS A 140 -21.77 2.17 -5.30
C CYS A 140 -22.59 3.10 -6.20
N GLU A 141 -23.19 2.59 -7.26
CA GLU A 141 -23.89 3.37 -8.27
C GLU A 141 -25.26 2.74 -8.66
N ILE A 142 -25.99 3.38 -9.58
CA ILE A 142 -27.24 2.85 -10.10
C ILE A 142 -26.91 1.86 -11.22
N VAL A 143 -27.23 0.59 -11.01
CA VAL A 143 -26.94 -0.48 -11.97
C VAL A 143 -28.13 -0.83 -12.85
N GLU A 144 -29.35 -0.78 -12.34
CA GLU A 144 -30.57 -1.11 -13.08
C GLU A 144 -31.78 -0.35 -12.50
N GLY A 145 -32.47 0.43 -13.32
CA GLY A 145 -33.63 1.19 -12.91
C GLY A 145 -33.35 2.09 -11.73
N ASN A 146 -33.82 1.73 -10.54
CA ASN A 146 -33.56 2.46 -9.28
C ASN A 146 -32.86 1.57 -8.24
N LYS A 147 -32.26 0.47 -8.67
CA LYS A 147 -31.41 -0.38 -7.81
C LYS A 147 -29.99 0.19 -7.77
N VAL A 148 -29.36 0.05 -6.62
CA VAL A 148 -27.93 0.37 -6.47
C VAL A 148 -27.13 -0.92 -6.39
N GLY A 149 -25.93 -0.89 -6.93
CA GLY A 149 -24.98 -1.98 -6.93
C GLY A 149 -23.56 -1.45 -7.12
N TRP A 150 -22.62 -2.34 -7.10
CA TRP A 150 -21.21 -1.99 -7.32
C TRP A 150 -20.90 -1.91 -8.80
N SER A 151 -20.12 -0.90 -9.23
CA SER A 151 -19.71 -0.71 -10.63
C SER A 151 -18.89 -1.88 -11.13
N GLU A 152 -18.05 -2.45 -10.27
CA GLU A 152 -17.14 -3.53 -10.60
C GLU A 152 -17.41 -4.76 -9.73
N ARG A 153 -17.06 -5.92 -10.28
CA ARG A 153 -17.10 -7.19 -9.54
C ARG A 153 -15.93 -7.27 -8.58
N LEU A 154 -16.08 -8.14 -7.58
CA LEU A 154 -14.98 -8.47 -6.67
C LEU A 154 -13.79 -9.02 -7.48
N PRO A 155 -12.59 -8.40 -7.38
CA PRO A 155 -11.38 -8.91 -8.05
C PRO A 155 -10.86 -10.18 -7.36
N VAL A 156 -9.79 -10.73 -7.90
CA VAL A 156 -9.10 -11.89 -7.33
C VAL A 156 -7.68 -11.50 -6.95
N CYS A 157 -7.22 -11.95 -5.78
CA CYS A 157 -5.82 -11.88 -5.39
C CYS A 157 -5.14 -13.21 -5.72
N GLU A 158 -4.32 -13.21 -6.78
CA GLU A 158 -3.55 -14.38 -7.20
C GLU A 158 -2.15 -14.33 -6.61
N ALA A 159 -1.62 -15.49 -6.19
CA ALA A 159 -0.24 -15.58 -5.70
C ALA A 159 0.76 -15.19 -6.80
N ILE A 160 1.69 -14.28 -6.48
CA ILE A 160 2.78 -13.89 -7.36
C ILE A 160 3.64 -15.12 -7.63
N ARG A 161 3.95 -15.38 -8.91
CA ARG A 161 4.71 -16.55 -9.34
C ARG A 161 6.09 -16.16 -9.79
N CYS A 162 7.09 -16.95 -9.42
CA CYS A 162 8.42 -16.92 -10.00
C CYS A 162 8.57 -17.96 -11.11
N ASP A 163 9.47 -17.69 -12.01
CA ASP A 163 9.90 -18.69 -12.99
C ASP A 163 10.57 -19.88 -12.30
N LEU A 164 10.79 -20.96 -13.05
CA LEU A 164 11.52 -22.11 -12.52
C LEU A 164 12.93 -21.69 -12.06
N PRO A 165 13.41 -22.25 -10.93
CA PRO A 165 14.74 -21.94 -10.45
C PRO A 165 15.77 -22.28 -11.51
N PRO A 166 16.80 -21.43 -11.73
CA PRO A 166 17.83 -21.71 -12.72
C PRO A 166 18.58 -23.01 -12.42
N VAL A 167 18.79 -23.83 -13.44
CA VAL A 167 19.61 -25.05 -13.35
C VAL A 167 21.08 -24.66 -13.29
N ILE A 168 21.88 -25.35 -12.49
CA ILE A 168 23.31 -25.16 -12.35
C ILE A 168 24.08 -26.39 -12.82
N ASP A 169 25.27 -26.20 -13.42
CA ASP A 169 26.15 -27.27 -13.80
C ASP A 169 26.78 -27.90 -12.56
N ASN A 170 26.95 -29.23 -12.58
CA ASN A 170 27.59 -30.01 -11.49
C ASN A 170 26.90 -29.83 -10.13
N GLY A 171 25.58 -29.63 -10.15
CA GLY A 171 24.80 -29.47 -8.94
C GLY A 171 23.30 -29.56 -9.22
N GLN A 172 22.51 -29.42 -8.18
CA GLN A 172 21.06 -29.53 -8.22
C GLN A 172 20.41 -28.67 -7.13
N HIS A 173 19.11 -28.40 -7.26
CA HIS A 173 18.33 -27.69 -6.26
C HIS A 173 17.14 -28.52 -5.76
N THR A 174 16.63 -28.16 -4.59
CA THR A 174 15.52 -28.90 -3.93
C THR A 174 14.18 -28.82 -4.67
N GLY A 175 14.01 -27.87 -5.58
CA GLY A 175 12.76 -27.64 -6.33
C GLY A 175 12.63 -28.43 -7.64
N ILE A 176 13.48 -29.41 -7.91
CA ILE A 176 13.54 -30.13 -9.20
C ILE A 176 12.23 -30.88 -9.57
N ASN A 177 11.41 -31.20 -8.59
CA ASN A 177 10.13 -31.90 -8.77
C ASN A 177 8.91 -30.98 -8.53
N GLN A 178 9.10 -29.67 -8.53
CA GLN A 178 8.02 -28.68 -8.35
C GLN A 178 7.71 -28.00 -9.67
N ASP A 179 6.44 -27.93 -10.03
CA ASP A 179 5.98 -27.35 -11.29
C ASP A 179 5.79 -25.83 -11.23
N PHE A 180 5.68 -25.26 -10.04
CA PHE A 180 5.47 -23.83 -9.85
C PHE A 180 6.05 -23.33 -8.51
N PHE A 181 6.46 -22.08 -8.52
CA PHE A 181 7.01 -21.37 -7.36
C PHE A 181 6.23 -20.07 -7.18
N THR A 182 5.84 -19.80 -5.94
CA THR A 182 5.13 -18.58 -5.56
C THR A 182 5.95 -17.75 -4.59
N TYR A 183 5.56 -16.53 -4.37
CA TYR A 183 6.16 -15.65 -3.37
C TYR A 183 6.41 -16.39 -2.05
N GLY A 184 7.62 -16.27 -1.51
CA GLY A 184 8.06 -16.97 -0.32
C GLY A 184 8.55 -18.41 -0.54
N SER A 185 8.41 -18.98 -1.77
CA SER A 185 9.02 -20.28 -2.09
C SER A 185 10.53 -20.22 -1.97
N VAL A 186 11.14 -21.24 -1.35
CA VAL A 186 12.58 -21.30 -1.09
C VAL A 186 13.16 -22.52 -1.79
N VAL A 187 14.29 -22.35 -2.49
CA VAL A 187 15.09 -23.44 -3.02
C VAL A 187 16.51 -23.39 -2.49
N ARG A 188 17.05 -24.56 -2.24
CA ARG A 188 18.43 -24.76 -1.77
C ARG A 188 19.22 -25.50 -2.83
N TYR A 189 20.35 -24.94 -3.21
CA TYR A 189 21.31 -25.53 -4.14
C TYR A 189 22.33 -26.38 -3.43
N ARG A 190 22.80 -27.40 -4.12
CA ARG A 190 23.86 -28.28 -3.66
C ARG A 190 24.71 -28.69 -4.84
N CYS A 191 26.02 -28.61 -4.70
CA CYS A 191 26.95 -29.12 -5.70
C CYS A 191 27.20 -30.62 -5.53
N ASP A 192 27.59 -31.26 -6.62
CA ASP A 192 28.08 -32.63 -6.62
C ASP A 192 29.35 -32.78 -5.78
N ALA A 193 29.67 -33.99 -5.39
CA ALA A 193 30.88 -34.27 -4.66
C ALA A 193 32.12 -33.76 -5.46
N THR A 194 33.08 -33.16 -4.82
CA THR A 194 34.27 -32.52 -5.39
C THR A 194 34.16 -31.08 -5.87
N TYR A 195 32.91 -30.57 -6.02
CA TYR A 195 32.67 -29.17 -6.38
C TYR A 195 32.35 -28.35 -5.13
N SER A 196 32.80 -27.11 -5.14
CA SER A 196 32.50 -26.10 -4.12
C SER A 196 31.43 -25.17 -4.62
N LEU A 197 30.43 -24.88 -3.76
CA LEU A 197 29.38 -23.94 -4.09
C LEU A 197 29.87 -22.51 -3.89
N ILE A 198 29.83 -21.73 -4.96
CA ILE A 198 30.19 -20.31 -4.99
C ILE A 198 28.97 -19.47 -5.21
N GLY A 199 28.63 -18.61 -4.27
CA GLY A 199 27.44 -17.79 -4.24
C GLY A 199 26.52 -18.16 -3.07
N ASN A 200 25.25 -17.78 -3.16
CA ASN A 200 24.24 -18.08 -2.15
C ASN A 200 23.70 -19.50 -2.35
N GLU A 201 23.74 -20.28 -1.30
CA GLU A 201 23.19 -21.65 -1.29
C GLU A 201 21.68 -21.67 -1.39
N VAL A 202 21.01 -20.62 -0.89
CA VAL A 202 19.56 -20.51 -0.77
C VAL A 202 19.09 -19.27 -1.47
N ILE A 203 18.13 -19.42 -2.38
CA ILE A 203 17.38 -18.32 -2.98
C ILE A 203 15.89 -18.47 -2.69
N HIS A 204 15.16 -17.36 -2.69
CA HIS A 204 13.73 -17.38 -2.46
C HIS A 204 12.99 -16.53 -3.49
N CYS A 205 11.76 -16.91 -3.78
CA CYS A 205 10.89 -16.18 -4.67
C CYS A 205 10.40 -14.90 -3.96
N THR A 206 10.67 -13.76 -4.54
CA THR A 206 10.31 -12.42 -4.03
C THR A 206 9.75 -11.55 -5.16
N THR A 207 9.51 -10.28 -4.92
CA THR A 207 9.03 -9.32 -5.91
C THR A 207 9.56 -7.92 -5.59
N GLU A 208 9.88 -7.14 -6.62
CA GLU A 208 10.24 -5.72 -6.48
C GLU A 208 9.06 -4.78 -6.77
N ASN A 209 8.12 -5.22 -7.58
CA ASN A 209 7.01 -4.39 -8.08
C ASN A 209 5.63 -4.85 -7.62
N MET A 210 5.56 -5.83 -6.71
CA MET A 210 4.33 -6.46 -6.20
C MET A 210 3.45 -7.07 -7.30
N LYS A 211 4.04 -7.40 -8.44
CA LYS A 211 3.35 -7.95 -9.60
C LYS A 211 4.05 -9.15 -10.19
N ASP A 212 5.35 -9.01 -10.48
CA ASP A 212 6.16 -10.05 -11.10
C ASP A 212 7.07 -10.67 -10.05
N GLY A 213 7.13 -12.00 -10.02
CA GLY A 213 8.01 -12.74 -9.13
C GLY A 213 9.42 -12.84 -9.70
N ILE A 214 10.41 -12.68 -8.84
CA ILE A 214 11.83 -12.82 -9.15
C ILE A 214 12.53 -13.64 -8.06
N TRP A 215 13.66 -14.24 -8.39
CA TRP A 215 14.51 -14.88 -7.39
C TRP A 215 15.38 -13.83 -6.68
N SER A 216 15.53 -13.97 -5.36
CA SER A 216 16.25 -13.00 -4.51
C SER A 216 17.72 -12.80 -4.90
N ASP A 217 18.32 -13.83 -5.46
CA ASP A 217 19.74 -13.86 -5.81
C ASP A 217 19.95 -14.63 -7.12
N PRO A 218 21.06 -14.38 -7.82
CA PRO A 218 21.48 -15.23 -8.94
C PRO A 218 21.81 -16.64 -8.44
N PRO A 219 21.66 -17.68 -9.29
CA PRO A 219 22.02 -19.03 -8.93
C PRO A 219 23.51 -19.13 -8.60
N PRO A 220 23.90 -19.99 -7.64
CA PRO A 220 25.29 -20.24 -7.36
C PRO A 220 25.98 -21.04 -8.47
N GLU A 221 27.31 -21.02 -8.47
CA GLU A 221 28.14 -21.84 -9.37
C GLU A 221 28.80 -22.97 -8.61
N CYS A 222 28.91 -24.15 -9.23
CA CYS A 222 29.67 -25.26 -8.70
C CYS A 222 31.03 -25.34 -9.41
N LYS A 223 32.11 -25.00 -8.70
CA LYS A 223 33.46 -24.95 -9.22
C LYS A 223 34.37 -25.87 -8.42
N VAL A 224 35.36 -26.46 -9.11
CA VAL A 224 36.48 -27.11 -8.44
C VAL A 224 37.43 -26.03 -7.97
N VAL A 225 37.49 -25.81 -6.65
CA VAL A 225 38.38 -24.82 -6.03
C VAL A 225 39.47 -25.55 -5.25
N ARG A 226 40.72 -25.23 -5.58
CA ARG A 226 41.90 -25.77 -4.90
C ARG A 226 42.97 -24.68 -4.76
N CYS A 227 43.22 -24.27 -3.52
CA CYS A 227 44.38 -23.43 -3.20
C CYS A 227 45.57 -24.31 -2.81
N GLU A 228 46.69 -24.00 -3.36
CA GLU A 228 47.96 -24.65 -2.97
C GLU A 228 48.39 -24.21 -1.57
N THR A 229 49.24 -24.99 -0.93
CA THR A 229 49.82 -24.64 0.38
C THR A 229 50.47 -23.25 0.32
N PRO A 230 50.08 -22.29 1.16
CA PRO A 230 50.65 -20.96 1.12
C PRO A 230 52.13 -21.00 1.54
N LEU A 231 52.99 -20.32 0.77
CA LEU A 231 54.38 -20.15 1.09
C LEU A 231 54.58 -18.86 1.89
N LEU A 232 55.08 -18.98 3.12
CA LEU A 232 55.35 -17.83 3.99
C LEU A 232 56.87 -17.81 4.31
N PRO A 233 57.69 -17.02 3.60
CA PRO A 233 59.09 -16.85 3.93
C PRO A 233 59.24 -16.30 5.36
N ASN A 234 60.17 -16.91 6.14
CA ASN A 234 60.40 -16.57 7.55
C ASN A 234 59.19 -16.76 8.47
N GLY A 235 58.28 -17.65 8.11
CA GLY A 235 57.14 -18.03 8.90
C GLY A 235 56.70 -19.45 8.63
N TYR A 236 55.62 -19.87 9.27
CA TYR A 236 55.09 -21.22 9.16
C TYR A 236 53.55 -21.21 9.27
N ILE A 237 52.96 -22.33 8.85
CA ILE A 237 51.53 -22.58 9.01
C ILE A 237 51.31 -23.18 10.40
N GLN A 238 50.58 -22.45 11.26
CA GLN A 238 50.23 -22.88 12.60
C GLN A 238 49.11 -23.92 12.60
N SER A 239 48.14 -23.80 11.67
CA SER A 239 47.05 -24.74 11.50
C SER A 239 47.47 -26.04 10.82
N LEU A 240 46.54 -26.99 10.64
CA LEU A 240 46.81 -28.26 9.97
C LEU A 240 47.30 -28.02 8.53
N ARG A 241 48.55 -28.43 8.24
CA ARG A 241 49.14 -28.33 6.90
C ARG A 241 48.62 -29.44 6.00
N ARG A 242 48.09 -29.07 4.81
CA ARG A 242 47.65 -29.98 3.74
C ARG A 242 48.33 -29.64 2.43
N SER A 243 48.32 -30.58 1.48
CA SER A 243 48.84 -30.35 0.12
C SER A 243 47.97 -29.37 -0.69
N SER A 244 46.70 -29.31 -0.42
CA SER A 244 45.73 -28.36 -1.00
C SER A 244 44.57 -28.12 -0.08
N TYR A 245 43.93 -26.98 -0.27
CA TYR A 245 42.76 -26.53 0.50
C TYR A 245 41.61 -26.24 -0.44
N THR A 246 40.39 -26.50 0.01
CA THR A 246 39.15 -26.27 -0.74
C THR A 246 38.56 -24.90 -0.40
N TYR A 247 37.54 -24.47 -1.14
CA TYR A 247 36.87 -23.18 -0.94
C TYR A 247 36.47 -22.93 0.52
N LYS A 248 36.77 -21.74 1.01
CA LYS A 248 36.54 -21.30 2.40
C LYS A 248 37.34 -22.02 3.47
N GLU A 249 38.16 -23.02 3.14
CA GLU A 249 39.08 -23.53 4.14
C GLU A 249 40.10 -22.44 4.52
N THR A 250 40.36 -22.34 5.82
CA THR A 250 41.25 -21.32 6.40
C THR A 250 42.52 -21.89 6.88
N VAL A 251 43.60 -21.12 6.79
CA VAL A 251 44.90 -21.40 7.42
C VAL A 251 45.31 -20.23 8.31
N ILE A 252 45.96 -20.56 9.42
CA ILE A 252 46.56 -19.58 10.31
C ILE A 252 48.07 -19.63 10.09
N LEU A 253 48.64 -18.44 9.86
CA LEU A 253 50.05 -18.23 9.55
C LEU A 253 50.72 -17.51 10.71
N GLU A 254 51.99 -17.85 11.00
CA GLU A 254 52.76 -17.23 12.07
C GLU A 254 54.18 -16.95 11.60
N CYS A 255 54.73 -15.82 11.97
CA CYS A 255 56.13 -15.48 11.66
C CYS A 255 57.08 -16.11 12.67
N ASN A 256 58.28 -16.49 12.19
CA ASN A 256 59.34 -16.96 13.05
C ASN A 256 59.76 -15.88 14.07
N PRO A 257 60.33 -16.26 15.21
CA PRO A 257 60.81 -15.30 16.21
C PRO A 257 61.80 -14.29 15.57
N GLY A 258 61.64 -13.01 15.88
CA GLY A 258 62.40 -11.89 15.33
C GLY A 258 61.89 -11.34 13.99
N PHE A 259 60.69 -11.75 13.56
CA PHE A 259 60.02 -11.22 12.39
C PHE A 259 58.61 -10.74 12.79
N ASN A 260 58.21 -9.60 12.22
CA ASN A 260 56.90 -9.03 12.35
C ASN A 260 56.02 -9.33 11.14
N MET A 261 54.74 -9.66 11.36
CA MET A 261 53.82 -9.95 10.30
C MET A 261 53.20 -8.66 9.74
N ILE A 262 53.23 -8.49 8.42
CA ILE A 262 52.48 -7.48 7.70
C ILE A 262 51.40 -8.17 6.88
N GLY A 263 50.15 -7.93 7.19
CA GLY A 263 48.96 -8.60 6.64
C GLY A 263 48.15 -9.28 7.72
N LYS A 264 47.26 -10.17 7.31
CA LYS A 264 46.41 -10.94 8.22
C LYS A 264 47.00 -12.31 8.48
N GLU A 265 46.97 -12.74 9.75
CA GLU A 265 47.43 -14.08 10.14
C GLU A 265 46.52 -15.20 9.61
N MET A 266 45.21 -14.90 9.48
CA MET A 266 44.22 -15.87 8.96
C MET A 266 43.88 -15.52 7.53
N ILE A 267 44.06 -16.48 6.62
CA ILE A 267 43.69 -16.40 5.20
C ILE A 267 42.78 -17.55 4.83
N SER A 268 41.90 -17.34 3.87
CA SER A 268 40.90 -18.34 3.40
C SER A 268 41.10 -18.61 1.92
N CYS A 269 40.87 -19.84 1.49
CA CYS A 269 40.89 -20.20 0.08
C CYS A 269 39.69 -19.58 -0.63
N GLY A 270 39.93 -18.66 -1.56
CA GLY A 270 38.93 -17.94 -2.35
C GLY A 270 38.46 -18.73 -3.58
N ALA A 271 37.37 -18.25 -4.19
CA ALA A 271 36.72 -18.88 -5.35
C ALA A 271 37.59 -18.99 -6.61
N ASN A 272 38.65 -18.19 -6.70
CA ASN A 272 39.56 -18.13 -7.85
C ASN A 272 40.87 -18.91 -7.62
N ASN A 273 40.92 -19.87 -6.71
CA ASN A 273 42.07 -20.61 -6.29
C ASN A 273 43.22 -19.74 -5.69
N THR A 274 42.83 -18.59 -5.12
CA THR A 274 43.78 -17.65 -4.48
C THR A 274 43.42 -17.49 -3.01
N TRP A 275 44.42 -17.10 -2.21
CA TRP A 275 44.22 -16.81 -0.80
C TRP A 275 43.60 -15.42 -0.60
N ILE A 276 42.64 -15.30 0.29
CA ILE A 276 41.95 -14.06 0.64
C ILE A 276 41.91 -13.88 2.17
N PRO A 277 42.42 -12.78 2.71
CA PRO A 277 43.28 -11.80 2.03
C PRO A 277 44.59 -12.41 1.54
N ASP A 278 45.38 -11.64 0.84
CA ASP A 278 46.69 -12.09 0.33
C ASP A 278 47.60 -12.66 1.43
N ILE A 279 48.51 -13.57 1.08
CA ILE A 279 49.44 -14.17 1.99
C ILE A 279 50.30 -13.06 2.64
N PRO A 280 50.37 -12.98 3.98
CA PRO A 280 51.11 -11.94 4.68
C PRO A 280 52.63 -12.07 4.46
N GLN A 281 53.37 -11.04 4.84
CA GLN A 281 54.82 -11.00 4.79
C GLN A 281 55.42 -10.96 6.20
N CYS A 282 56.49 -11.75 6.43
CA CYS A 282 57.26 -11.70 7.67
C CYS A 282 58.52 -10.85 7.43
N ILE A 283 58.55 -9.65 8.01
CA ILE A 283 59.66 -8.69 7.91
C ILE A 283 60.50 -8.74 9.17
N LYS A 284 61.82 -8.81 9.00
CA LYS A 284 62.77 -8.86 10.14
C LYS A 284 62.62 -7.62 11.03
N ASP A 285 62.54 -7.87 12.33
CA ASP A 285 62.45 -6.82 13.33
C ASP A 285 63.77 -6.04 13.35
N VAL A 286 63.79 -4.86 12.75
CA VAL A 286 64.96 -3.97 12.80
C VAL A 286 64.89 -3.21 14.12
N LYS A 287 65.47 -3.78 15.16
CA LYS A 287 65.68 -3.06 16.40
C LYS A 287 66.48 -1.78 16.08
N PRO A 288 66.00 -0.58 16.36
CA PRO A 288 66.74 0.63 16.10
C PRO A 288 68.04 0.57 16.90
N THR A 289 69.23 0.42 16.18
CA THR A 289 70.53 0.58 16.80
C THR A 289 70.57 2.02 17.31
N THR A 290 70.55 2.18 18.64
CA THR A 290 70.83 3.45 19.29
C THR A 290 72.24 3.89 18.96
N VAL A 291 72.45 4.62 17.88
CA VAL A 291 73.68 5.35 17.61
C VAL A 291 73.72 6.48 18.62
N GLY A 292 74.75 6.43 19.50
CA GLY A 292 74.96 7.40 20.55
C GLY A 292 74.88 8.82 20.04
N ALA A 293 74.06 9.62 20.60
CA ALA A 293 73.97 11.05 20.36
C ALA A 293 75.30 11.72 20.75
N THR A 294 76.08 12.10 19.79
CA THR A 294 77.14 13.12 20.02
C THR A 294 76.48 14.49 19.93
N THR A 295 76.42 15.14 21.04
CA THR A 295 76.01 16.53 21.27
C THR A 295 76.80 17.46 20.37
N SER A 296 76.23 18.15 19.43
CA SER A 296 76.74 19.36 18.81
C SER A 296 75.73 20.45 18.90
N THR A 297 75.95 21.34 19.86
CA THR A 297 75.25 22.61 20.07
C THR A 297 75.61 23.54 18.90
N THR A 298 74.64 24.05 18.15
CA THR A 298 74.82 25.29 17.41
C THR A 298 73.48 26.03 17.41
N THR A 299 73.61 27.25 17.90
CA THR A 299 72.63 28.27 18.17
C THR A 299 72.22 29.03 16.92
N THR A 300 71.06 29.68 16.99
CA THR A 300 70.51 30.85 16.26
C THR A 300 70.00 30.58 14.84
N THR A 301 68.92 31.15 14.37
CA THR A 301 68.13 32.36 14.72
C THR A 301 66.79 32.31 13.97
N SER A 302 65.79 32.86 14.61
CA SER A 302 64.49 33.30 14.19
C SER A 302 64.27 33.73 12.72
N SER A 303 63.15 33.40 12.12
CA SER A 303 62.20 34.44 11.67
C SER A 303 60.85 33.84 11.22
N SER A 304 59.87 34.47 11.72
CA SER A 304 58.43 34.52 11.60
C SER A 304 57.84 34.59 10.19
N SER A 305 56.69 33.99 9.98
CA SER A 305 55.40 34.60 9.51
C SER A 305 54.38 33.51 9.22
N SER A 306 53.37 33.37 10.00
CA SER A 306 51.97 33.83 9.95
C SER A 306 51.20 33.48 8.68
N THR A 307 50.17 32.72 8.82
CA THR A 307 48.72 32.89 8.64
C THR A 307 48.16 31.52 8.41
N GLY A 308 47.17 31.01 9.07
CA GLY A 308 45.93 31.49 9.56
C GLY A 308 44.82 30.61 8.99
N GLY A 309 43.96 30.02 9.81
CA GLY A 309 42.77 29.32 9.29
C GLY A 309 42.24 28.25 10.22
N SER A 310 41.52 28.66 11.20
CA SER A 310 40.70 27.83 12.11
C SER A 310 39.48 27.22 11.40
N SER A 311 39.09 26.03 11.73
CA SER A 311 37.67 25.72 11.94
C SER A 311 37.55 24.45 12.80
N SER A 312 37.01 24.67 13.96
CA SER A 312 36.53 23.74 14.93
C SER A 312 35.19 23.13 14.50
N SER A 313 34.92 21.90 14.80
CA SER A 313 33.59 21.44 15.15
C SER A 313 33.64 20.27 16.12
N THR A 314 33.05 20.55 17.19
CA THR A 314 32.79 19.88 18.42
C THR A 314 32.04 18.55 18.28
N GLY A 315 32.41 17.65 19.19
CA GLY A 315 31.76 16.39 19.44
C GLY A 315 30.40 16.50 20.12
N GLY A 316 29.67 15.42 20.03
CA GLY A 316 28.46 15.17 20.78
C GLY A 316 28.34 13.71 21.08
N SER A 317 28.74 13.33 22.28
CA SER A 317 28.44 12.03 22.90
C SER A 317 27.05 12.05 23.44
N SER A 318 26.25 11.02 23.18
CA SER A 318 25.07 10.73 23.96
C SER A 318 25.02 9.22 24.23
N SER A 319 25.29 8.91 25.48
CA SER A 319 25.03 7.67 26.17
C SER A 319 23.51 7.54 26.46
N SER A 320 22.91 6.40 26.23
CA SER A 320 21.68 6.01 26.90
C SER A 320 21.75 4.56 27.35
N THR A 321 21.61 4.48 28.62
CA THR A 321 21.55 3.39 29.56
C THR A 321 20.43 2.41 29.31
N GLY A 322 20.70 1.19 29.76
CA GLY A 322 19.91 -0.01 29.67
C GLY A 322 18.57 -0.03 30.41
N GLY A 323 17.84 -1.07 30.13
CA GLY A 323 16.66 -1.51 30.84
C GLY A 323 16.45 -3.01 30.61
N SER A 324 16.94 -3.80 31.53
CA SER A 324 16.61 -5.21 31.65
C SER A 324 15.22 -5.37 32.26
N SER A 325 14.41 -6.23 31.70
CA SER A 325 13.27 -6.80 32.41
C SER A 325 13.15 -8.28 32.03
N SER A 326 13.47 -9.07 32.98
CA SER A 326 13.19 -10.50 33.10
C SER A 326 11.71 -10.72 33.40
N SER A 327 11.07 -11.67 32.75
CA SER A 327 9.90 -12.35 33.29
C SER A 327 9.90 -13.82 32.92
N THR A 328 9.92 -14.57 33.95
CA THR A 328 9.77 -15.98 34.24
C THR A 328 8.55 -16.65 33.61
N GLY A 329 8.74 -17.83 33.09
CA GLY A 329 8.15 -19.10 33.47
C GLY A 329 6.65 -19.33 33.24
N GLY A 330 6.38 -20.43 32.52
CA GLY A 330 5.07 -21.04 32.42
C GLY A 330 5.09 -22.24 31.54
N SER A 331 5.55 -23.39 32.06
CA SER A 331 5.35 -24.70 31.48
C SER A 331 3.90 -25.14 31.67
N SER A 332 3.25 -25.62 30.63
CA SER A 332 2.15 -26.56 30.75
C SER A 332 2.14 -27.52 29.58
N SER A 333 2.40 -28.74 29.95
CA SER A 333 2.20 -29.97 29.21
C SER A 333 0.72 -30.27 29.03
N SER A 334 0.30 -30.71 27.86
CA SER A 334 -0.87 -31.60 27.71
C SER A 334 -0.76 -32.43 26.45
N THR A 335 -0.51 -33.66 26.68
CA THR A 335 -0.98 -34.95 26.20
C THR A 335 -1.71 -35.01 24.84
N SER A 336 -1.15 -35.89 24.07
CA SER A 336 -1.59 -36.72 22.96
C SER A 336 -3.08 -37.08 22.89
N GLY A 337 -3.63 -36.95 21.67
CA GLY A 337 -4.88 -37.60 21.27
C GLY A 337 -4.80 -37.93 19.80
N SER A 338 -4.43 -39.18 19.50
CA SER A 338 -4.54 -39.81 18.18
C SER A 338 -6.00 -40.13 17.89
N SER A 339 -6.52 -39.65 16.77
CA SER A 339 -7.70 -40.23 16.14
C SER A 339 -7.50 -40.25 14.63
N SER A 340 -7.24 -41.46 14.15
CA SER A 340 -7.26 -41.86 12.76
C SER A 340 -8.70 -41.83 12.23
N PHE A 341 -8.94 -41.01 11.20
CA PHE A 341 -10.09 -41.22 10.33
C PHE A 341 -9.60 -41.48 8.90
N ALA A 342 -9.86 -42.68 8.48
CA ALA A 342 -9.76 -43.11 7.11
C ALA A 342 -10.78 -42.37 6.26
N ASN A 343 -10.35 -41.72 5.22
CA ASN A 343 -11.26 -41.11 4.24
C ASN A 343 -11.09 -41.81 2.89
N LYS A 344 -12.17 -42.45 2.51
CA LYS A 344 -12.46 -43.18 1.30
C LYS A 344 -12.42 -42.23 0.11
N LYS A 345 -11.54 -42.50 -0.85
CA LYS A 345 -11.54 -41.84 -2.16
C LYS A 345 -12.77 -42.30 -2.95
N GLU A 346 -13.66 -41.40 -3.24
CA GLU A 346 -14.66 -41.55 -4.29
C GLU A 346 -14.20 -40.68 -5.49
N ASN A 347 -13.80 -41.40 -6.56
CA ASN A 347 -13.53 -40.83 -7.88
C ASN A 347 -14.84 -40.42 -8.52
N GLN A 348 -15.11 -39.16 -8.68
CA GLN A 348 -16.07 -38.66 -9.67
C GLN A 348 -15.32 -38.09 -10.88
N LEU A 349 -15.37 -38.81 -11.98
CA LEU A 349 -15.05 -38.33 -13.31
C LEU A 349 -16.10 -37.29 -13.71
N ILE A 350 -15.72 -36.00 -13.73
CA ILE A 350 -16.51 -34.96 -14.39
C ILE A 350 -16.04 -34.87 -15.82
N THR A 351 -16.85 -35.47 -16.73
CA THR A 351 -16.67 -35.31 -18.17
C THR A 351 -17.16 -33.92 -18.57
N VAL A 352 -16.24 -33.00 -18.82
CA VAL A 352 -16.55 -31.66 -19.37
C VAL A 352 -16.71 -31.81 -20.87
N PHE A 353 -17.95 -31.74 -21.36
CA PHE A 353 -18.23 -31.56 -22.79
C PHE A 353 -17.95 -30.12 -23.20
N LEU A 354 -16.87 -29.91 -23.91
CA LEU A 354 -16.58 -28.67 -24.63
C LEU A 354 -17.47 -28.64 -25.90
N VAL A 355 -18.53 -27.84 -25.86
CA VAL A 355 -19.31 -27.51 -27.05
C VAL A 355 -18.66 -26.30 -27.73
N ILE A 356 -17.94 -26.54 -28.82
CA ILE A 356 -17.39 -25.50 -29.70
C ILE A 356 -18.48 -25.12 -30.70
N PRO A 357 -18.96 -23.87 -30.78
CA PRO A 357 -19.86 -23.45 -31.86
C PRO A 357 -19.06 -23.28 -33.15
N LEU A 358 -19.40 -24.08 -34.15
CA LEU A 358 -18.91 -23.95 -35.51
C LEU A 358 -19.65 -22.77 -36.20
N VAL A 359 -18.92 -21.68 -36.44
CA VAL A 359 -19.45 -20.54 -37.22
C VAL A 359 -19.15 -20.80 -38.69
N ILE A 360 -20.19 -21.07 -39.48
CA ILE A 360 -20.12 -21.17 -40.94
C ILE A 360 -20.49 -19.79 -41.52
N PHE A 361 -19.55 -19.14 -42.13
CA PHE A 361 -19.79 -17.93 -42.94
C PHE A 361 -20.33 -18.32 -44.32
N THR A 362 -21.57 -17.95 -44.61
CA THR A 362 -22.09 -17.94 -45.98
C THR A 362 -22.18 -16.48 -46.45
N GLN A 363 -21.68 -16.25 -47.67
CA GLN A 363 -21.53 -14.94 -48.33
C GLN A 363 -22.84 -14.34 -48.84
N THR A 364 -23.97 -14.49 -48.16
CA THR A 364 -25.21 -13.77 -48.51
C THR A 364 -25.94 -13.41 -47.23
N GLY A 365 -25.92 -12.16 -46.90
CA GLY A 365 -26.48 -11.34 -45.85
C GLY A 365 -27.80 -11.77 -45.21
N SER A 366 -27.87 -12.88 -44.48
CA SER A 366 -29.00 -13.18 -43.60
C SER A 366 -28.54 -14.07 -42.47
N PHE A 367 -28.71 -13.62 -41.23
CA PHE A 367 -28.47 -14.40 -40.01
C PHE A 367 -29.66 -15.31 -39.71
N SER A 368 -29.44 -16.62 -39.69
CA SER A 368 -30.44 -17.57 -39.19
C SER A 368 -29.85 -18.40 -38.06
N PHE A 369 -30.45 -18.30 -36.88
CA PHE A 369 -30.17 -19.17 -35.76
C PHE A 369 -31.00 -20.45 -35.90
N ARG A 370 -30.36 -21.60 -35.96
CA ARG A 370 -31.02 -22.89 -35.75
C ARG A 370 -30.45 -23.54 -34.47
N ASN A 371 -31.34 -23.72 -33.51
CA ASN A 371 -31.12 -24.62 -32.37
C ASN A 371 -31.15 -26.06 -32.87
N TRP A 372 -30.17 -26.85 -32.48
CA TRP A 372 -30.24 -28.32 -32.48
C TRP A 372 -30.12 -28.85 -31.07
N LEU A 373 -31.06 -29.69 -30.72
CA LEU A 373 -31.14 -30.52 -29.50
C LEU A 373 -29.97 -31.50 -29.38
#